data_eb06517c7c579a40d111abef2714f8cf
#
_entry.id   eb06517c7c579a40d111abef2714f8cf
#
_cell.length_a   1.000
_cell.length_b   1.000
_cell.length_c   1.000
_cell.angle_alpha   90.00
_cell.angle_beta   90.00
_cell.angle_gamma   90.00
#
_symmetry.space_group_name_H-M   'P 1'
#
loop_
_entity.id
_entity.type
_entity.pdbx_description
1 polymer ?
#
loop_
_entity_poly.entity_id
_entity_poly.type
_entity_poly.pdbx_seq_one_letter_code
_entity_poly.pdbx_strand_id
1 'polypeptide(L)'
;MAEKKVFLFRSMASVIDQALLSGLNLLIGLALIRYASKETYGLYTQLFAAGLLTTILLDSLIGSALTTLSARLPADERGRFVARAAKIHWVASALLAIPAGLVVGVLAKLLDFPVSPVVLGLSFSSFVFAQASREYCRTALFIESQAVAVAKMDMVFVLVTIAGAAAFFMVGDIGTPHIFFLLTIANVVASAAFSSTLWRSTGRDIKWGQYLADVNVLWSLSRWAVIGSVVGWLGNNSYLYFSGAIAGVVALADLNAARLLLMPIVIVGMAWTTLARPAMGEMIANSKIHKLRQFVLKSTLAMESFNLIYLGGLFVVYPWLIAHLFGEKYGDISNLILLWACYFAVNTARNVSTILLITYGIFRELFWQ
;
A
#
# COMPACT_ATOMS: atom_id res chain seq x y z
N MET A 1 -31.45 -1.36 14.26
CA MET A 1 -30.41 -0.85 15.20
C MET A 1 -29.18 -1.75 15.25
N ALA A 2 -29.33 -3.07 15.28
CA ALA A 2 -28.21 -4.04 15.28
C ALA A 2 -27.35 -3.97 14.01
N GLU A 3 -27.92 -3.90 12.83
CA GLU A 3 -27.18 -3.80 11.56
C GLU A 3 -26.31 -2.53 11.45
N LYS A 4 -26.83 -1.38 11.92
CA LYS A 4 -26.04 -0.13 11.97
C LYS A 4 -24.82 -0.26 12.90
N LYS A 5 -24.97 -0.92 14.05
CA LYS A 5 -23.85 -1.16 14.97
C LYS A 5 -22.80 -2.10 14.37
N VAL A 6 -23.23 -3.17 13.70
CA VAL A 6 -22.32 -4.11 13.02
C VAL A 6 -21.58 -3.42 11.87
N PHE A 7 -22.26 -2.61 11.07
CA PHE A 7 -21.63 -1.82 9.99
C PHE A 7 -20.61 -0.82 10.56
N LEU A 8 -20.97 -0.08 11.62
CA LEU A 8 -20.07 0.87 12.25
C LEU A 8 -18.82 0.18 12.81
N PHE A 9 -18.99 -0.95 13.48
CA PHE A 9 -17.88 -1.73 14.04
C PHE A 9 -16.94 -2.24 12.95
N ARG A 10 -17.46 -2.75 11.82
CA ARG A 10 -16.66 -3.20 10.67
C ARG A 10 -15.91 -2.05 10.03
N SER A 11 -16.55 -0.89 9.87
CA SER A 11 -15.89 0.31 9.31
C SER A 11 -14.78 0.83 10.23
N MET A 12 -15.01 0.83 11.55
CA MET A 12 -13.96 1.20 12.52
C MET A 12 -12.80 0.22 12.50
N ALA A 13 -13.06 -1.09 12.44
CA ALA A 13 -12.00 -2.10 12.33
C ALA A 13 -11.15 -1.89 11.08
N SER A 14 -11.74 -1.57 9.94
CA SER A 14 -11.01 -1.28 8.70
C SER A 14 -10.17 0.00 8.79
N VAL A 15 -10.66 1.04 9.47
CA VAL A 15 -9.89 2.29 9.66
C VAL A 15 -8.70 2.05 10.60
N ILE A 16 -8.91 1.31 11.69
CA ILE A 16 -7.84 0.94 12.64
C ILE A 16 -6.78 0.09 11.93
N ASP A 17 -7.20 -0.88 11.13
CA ASP A 17 -6.33 -1.72 10.34
C ASP A 17 -5.45 -0.90 9.38
N GLN A 18 -6.06 0.01 8.64
CA GLN A 18 -5.33 0.91 7.74
C GLN A 18 -4.35 1.84 8.49
N ALA A 19 -4.75 2.35 9.64
CA ALA A 19 -3.89 3.17 10.48
C ALA A 19 -2.70 2.36 11.05
N LEU A 20 -2.93 1.11 11.43
CA LEU A 20 -1.90 0.18 11.91
C LEU A 20 -0.84 -0.10 10.85
N LEU A 21 -1.24 -0.43 9.64
CA LEU A 21 -0.31 -0.69 8.52
C LEU A 21 0.44 0.58 8.08
N SER A 22 -0.25 1.72 8.04
CA SER A 22 0.39 3.01 7.73
C SER A 22 1.38 3.42 8.81
N GLY A 23 1.03 3.19 10.09
CA GLY A 23 1.91 3.42 11.23
C GLY A 23 3.15 2.52 11.19
N LEU A 24 2.98 1.24 10.85
CA LEU A 24 4.11 0.32 10.68
C LEU A 24 5.06 0.79 9.58
N ASN A 25 4.53 1.19 8.41
CA ASN A 25 5.35 1.69 7.31
C ASN A 25 6.14 2.95 7.72
N LEU A 26 5.50 3.84 8.47
CA LEU A 26 6.18 5.01 9.05
C LEU A 26 7.30 4.59 10.01
N LEU A 27 7.03 3.66 10.94
CA LEU A 27 8.01 3.17 11.90
C LEU A 27 9.19 2.47 11.23
N ILE A 28 8.94 1.62 10.23
CA ILE A 28 10.02 0.99 9.44
C ILE A 28 10.88 2.07 8.77
N GLY A 29 10.25 3.06 8.13
CA GLY A 29 10.97 4.15 7.49
C GLY A 29 11.83 4.94 8.47
N LEU A 30 11.30 5.32 9.63
CA LEU A 30 12.03 6.03 10.69
C LEU A 30 13.19 5.19 11.25
N ALA A 31 12.95 3.89 11.46
CA ALA A 31 13.98 2.97 11.91
C ALA A 31 15.12 2.85 10.89
N LEU A 32 14.79 2.74 9.60
CA LEU A 32 15.80 2.67 8.54
C LEU A 32 16.58 3.98 8.40
N ILE A 33 15.93 5.14 8.52
CA ILE A 33 16.60 6.44 8.57
C ILE A 33 17.63 6.47 9.70
N ARG A 34 17.26 5.97 10.87
CA ARG A 34 18.13 6.02 12.05
C ARG A 34 19.27 5.02 11.99
N TYR A 35 19.00 3.77 11.63
CA TYR A 35 19.90 2.64 11.84
C TYR A 35 20.55 2.09 10.56
N ALA A 36 19.94 2.25 9.39
CA ALA A 36 20.52 1.80 8.13
C ALA A 36 21.36 2.87 7.45
N SER A 37 22.19 2.49 6.46
CA SER A 37 22.87 3.47 5.61
C SER A 37 21.87 4.14 4.66
N LYS A 38 22.24 5.32 4.09
CA LYS A 38 21.41 6.00 3.09
C LYS A 38 21.20 5.13 1.86
N GLU A 39 22.23 4.43 1.43
CA GLU A 39 22.19 3.51 0.28
C GLU A 39 21.15 2.39 0.54
N THR A 40 21.20 1.79 1.72
CA THR A 40 20.22 0.75 2.13
C THR A 40 18.80 1.30 2.14
N TYR A 41 18.59 2.48 2.71
CA TYR A 41 17.25 3.09 2.77
C TYR A 41 16.74 3.51 1.39
N GLY A 42 17.59 4.12 0.57
CA GLY A 42 17.25 4.52 -0.80
C GLY A 42 16.90 3.30 -1.68
N LEU A 43 17.74 2.27 -1.65
CA LEU A 43 17.49 1.02 -2.37
C LEU A 43 16.23 0.30 -1.89
N TYR A 44 16.03 0.23 -0.56
CA TYR A 44 14.80 -0.32 0.02
C TYR A 44 13.56 0.39 -0.50
N THR A 45 13.54 1.72 -0.51
CA THR A 45 12.35 2.49 -0.93
C THR A 45 12.01 2.28 -2.40
N GLN A 46 13.00 2.21 -3.29
CA GLN A 46 12.78 1.90 -4.71
C GLN A 46 12.22 0.49 -4.91
N LEU A 47 12.86 -0.51 -4.30
CA LEU A 47 12.45 -1.89 -4.44
C LEU A 47 11.10 -2.15 -3.77
N PHE A 48 10.84 -1.55 -2.61
CA PHE A 48 9.55 -1.65 -1.95
C PHE A 48 8.41 -1.09 -2.83
N ALA A 49 8.62 0.06 -3.46
CA ALA A 49 7.66 0.62 -4.41
C ALA A 49 7.45 -0.28 -5.65
N ALA A 50 8.51 -0.93 -6.16
CA ALA A 50 8.39 -1.91 -7.23
C ALA A 50 7.59 -3.15 -6.81
N GLY A 51 7.81 -3.64 -5.57
CA GLY A 51 7.03 -4.74 -5.00
C GLY A 51 5.55 -4.40 -4.86
N LEU A 52 5.24 -3.16 -4.44
CA LEU A 52 3.86 -2.68 -4.37
C LEU A 52 3.17 -2.67 -5.75
N LEU A 53 3.90 -2.37 -6.84
CA LEU A 53 3.32 -2.44 -8.19
C LEU A 53 2.76 -3.83 -8.48
N THR A 54 3.51 -4.89 -8.15
CA THR A 54 3.05 -6.27 -8.35
C THR A 54 1.76 -6.55 -7.58
N THR A 55 1.70 -6.11 -6.32
CA THR A 55 0.50 -6.25 -5.49
C THR A 55 -0.70 -5.51 -6.09
N ILE A 56 -0.49 -4.26 -6.55
CA ILE A 56 -1.51 -3.43 -7.18
C ILE A 56 -2.01 -4.07 -8.48
N LEU A 57 -1.11 -4.62 -9.30
CA LEU A 57 -1.46 -5.33 -10.53
C LEU A 57 -2.34 -6.55 -10.24
N LEU A 58 -1.96 -7.38 -9.27
CA LEU A 58 -2.70 -8.58 -8.89
C LEU A 58 -4.05 -8.24 -8.26
N ASP A 59 -4.12 -7.21 -7.42
CA ASP A 59 -5.38 -6.74 -6.86
C ASP A 59 -6.31 -6.19 -7.95
N SER A 60 -5.78 -5.42 -8.89
CA SER A 60 -6.55 -4.90 -10.02
C SER A 60 -7.05 -6.03 -10.93
N LEU A 61 -6.19 -7.03 -11.21
CA LEU A 61 -6.50 -8.14 -12.10
C LEU A 61 -7.47 -9.15 -11.48
N ILE A 62 -7.26 -9.49 -10.22
CA ILE A 62 -7.97 -10.59 -9.54
C ILE A 62 -8.84 -10.06 -8.41
N GLY A 63 -8.31 -9.27 -7.49
CA GLY A 63 -8.98 -8.83 -6.27
C GLY A 63 -10.26 -8.04 -6.53
N SER A 64 -10.20 -7.03 -7.40
CA SER A 64 -11.35 -6.17 -7.75
C SER A 64 -12.46 -6.94 -8.45
N ALA A 65 -12.10 -7.79 -9.43
CA ALA A 65 -13.07 -8.63 -10.13
C ALA A 65 -13.66 -9.71 -9.22
N LEU A 66 -12.83 -10.34 -8.38
CA LEU A 66 -13.23 -11.33 -7.40
C LEU A 66 -14.26 -10.75 -6.42
N THR A 67 -14.00 -9.56 -5.89
CA THR A 67 -14.92 -8.86 -4.96
C THR A 67 -16.26 -8.58 -5.63
N THR A 68 -16.25 -8.12 -6.88
CA THR A 68 -17.47 -7.79 -7.64
C THR A 68 -18.29 -9.02 -7.98
N LEU A 69 -17.64 -10.11 -8.43
CA LEU A 69 -18.32 -11.35 -8.84
C LEU A 69 -18.81 -12.13 -7.62
N SER A 70 -18.00 -12.25 -6.59
CA SER A 70 -18.35 -13.02 -5.39
C SER A 70 -19.57 -12.45 -4.66
N ALA A 71 -19.81 -11.14 -4.75
CA ALA A 71 -21.01 -10.51 -4.19
C ALA A 71 -22.32 -10.98 -4.85
N ARG A 72 -22.24 -11.53 -6.09
CA ARG A 72 -23.39 -12.01 -6.85
C ARG A 72 -23.62 -13.52 -6.70
N LEU A 73 -22.68 -14.24 -6.10
CA LEU A 73 -22.73 -15.70 -5.96
C LEU A 73 -23.37 -16.13 -4.65
N PRO A 74 -24.11 -17.26 -4.61
CA PRO A 74 -24.52 -17.93 -3.38
C PRO A 74 -23.29 -18.28 -2.53
N ALA A 75 -23.50 -18.43 -1.22
CA ALA A 75 -22.39 -18.59 -0.26
C ALA A 75 -21.51 -19.82 -0.53
N ASP A 76 -22.11 -20.94 -0.96
CA ASP A 76 -21.41 -22.19 -1.27
C ASP A 76 -20.59 -22.10 -2.58
N GLU A 77 -21.11 -21.41 -3.60
CA GLU A 77 -20.38 -21.14 -4.84
C GLU A 77 -19.29 -20.10 -4.66
N ARG A 78 -19.54 -19.09 -3.83
CA ARG A 78 -18.59 -18.03 -3.48
C ARG A 78 -17.31 -18.61 -2.92
N GLY A 79 -17.39 -19.48 -1.90
CA GLY A 79 -16.21 -20.08 -1.30
C GLY A 79 -15.39 -20.91 -2.31
N ARG A 80 -16.05 -21.66 -3.19
CA ARG A 80 -15.38 -22.42 -4.25
C ARG A 80 -14.70 -21.52 -5.28
N PHE A 81 -15.35 -20.42 -5.66
CA PHE A 81 -14.79 -19.45 -6.61
C PHE A 81 -13.57 -18.74 -5.99
N VAL A 82 -13.65 -18.28 -4.75
CA VAL A 82 -12.52 -17.68 -4.01
C VAL A 82 -11.35 -18.67 -3.92
N ALA A 83 -11.59 -19.95 -3.63
CA ALA A 83 -10.54 -20.94 -3.54
C ALA A 83 -9.87 -21.25 -4.90
N ARG A 84 -10.62 -21.24 -6.02
CA ARG A 84 -10.03 -21.36 -7.38
C ARG A 84 -9.21 -20.13 -7.73
N ALA A 85 -9.75 -18.94 -7.47
CA ALA A 85 -9.04 -17.69 -7.71
C ALA A 85 -7.74 -17.59 -6.90
N ALA A 86 -7.65 -18.18 -5.70
CA ALA A 86 -6.42 -18.26 -4.92
C ALA A 86 -5.29 -18.98 -5.69
N LYS A 87 -5.59 -20.10 -6.34
CA LYS A 87 -4.59 -20.82 -7.14
C LYS A 87 -4.13 -20.01 -8.35
N ILE A 88 -5.09 -19.35 -9.06
CA ILE A 88 -4.76 -18.44 -10.17
C ILE A 88 -3.86 -17.32 -9.67
N HIS A 89 -4.19 -16.73 -8.51
CA HIS A 89 -3.42 -15.65 -7.89
C HIS A 89 -2.00 -16.09 -7.54
N TRP A 90 -1.80 -17.27 -6.94
CA TRP A 90 -0.46 -17.76 -6.60
C TRP A 90 0.41 -18.04 -7.83
N VAL A 91 -0.17 -18.63 -8.87
CA VAL A 91 0.54 -18.80 -10.15
C VAL A 91 0.92 -17.45 -10.76
N ALA A 92 -0.02 -16.50 -10.82
CA ALA A 92 0.24 -15.15 -11.32
C ALA A 92 1.28 -14.41 -10.45
N SER A 93 1.22 -14.56 -9.12
CA SER A 93 2.20 -13.99 -8.20
C SER A 93 3.60 -14.56 -8.44
N ALA A 94 3.75 -15.86 -8.65
CA ALA A 94 5.04 -16.48 -8.95
C ALA A 94 5.57 -16.02 -10.31
N LEU A 95 4.70 -15.94 -11.34
CA LEU A 95 5.05 -15.46 -12.67
C LEU A 95 5.49 -13.99 -12.70
N LEU A 96 5.08 -13.19 -11.73
CA LEU A 96 5.54 -11.79 -11.57
C LEU A 96 6.76 -11.68 -10.64
N ALA A 97 6.74 -12.39 -9.50
CA ALA A 97 7.78 -12.29 -8.49
C ALA A 97 9.13 -12.86 -8.95
N ILE A 98 9.14 -13.99 -9.66
CA ILE A 98 10.39 -14.63 -10.11
C ILE A 98 11.12 -13.73 -11.12
N PRO A 99 10.51 -13.26 -12.22
CA PRO A 99 11.17 -12.32 -13.13
C PRO A 99 11.57 -11.01 -12.45
N ALA A 100 10.74 -10.47 -11.56
CA ALA A 100 11.08 -9.26 -10.81
C ALA A 100 12.35 -9.44 -9.97
N GLY A 101 12.50 -10.57 -9.27
CA GLY A 101 13.70 -10.90 -8.53
C GLY A 101 14.93 -11.09 -9.43
N LEU A 102 14.76 -11.74 -10.59
CA LEU A 102 15.84 -11.87 -11.59
C LEU A 102 16.31 -10.50 -12.12
N VAL A 103 15.36 -9.62 -12.46
CA VAL A 103 15.67 -8.25 -12.91
C VAL A 103 16.41 -7.48 -11.82
N VAL A 104 15.96 -7.55 -10.56
CA VAL A 104 16.65 -6.89 -9.44
C VAL A 104 18.05 -7.44 -9.24
N GLY A 105 18.25 -8.75 -9.32
CA GLY A 105 19.56 -9.36 -9.23
C GLY A 105 20.50 -8.94 -10.38
N VAL A 106 20.00 -8.88 -11.61
CA VAL A 106 20.78 -8.40 -12.78
C VAL A 106 21.14 -6.92 -12.61
N LEU A 107 20.17 -6.07 -12.22
CA LEU A 107 20.43 -4.64 -11.99
C LEU A 107 21.43 -4.43 -10.85
N ALA A 108 21.35 -5.21 -9.77
CA ALA A 108 22.32 -5.13 -8.68
C ALA A 108 23.75 -5.43 -9.14
N LYS A 109 23.90 -6.38 -10.06
CA LYS A 109 25.20 -6.71 -10.66
C LYS A 109 25.68 -5.62 -11.62
N LEU A 110 24.78 -5.08 -12.46
CA LEU A 110 25.14 -4.07 -13.48
C LEU A 110 25.47 -2.71 -12.87
N LEU A 111 24.86 -2.37 -11.75
CA LEU A 111 25.02 -1.10 -11.06
C LEU A 111 25.97 -1.19 -9.86
N ASP A 112 26.69 -2.31 -9.72
CA ASP A 112 27.67 -2.58 -8.65
C ASP A 112 27.14 -2.26 -7.24
N PHE A 113 25.91 -2.69 -6.93
CA PHE A 113 25.35 -2.49 -5.59
C PHE A 113 26.20 -3.23 -4.55
N PRO A 114 26.43 -2.65 -3.36
CA PRO A 114 27.24 -3.27 -2.30
C PRO A 114 26.54 -4.42 -1.60
N VAL A 115 25.82 -5.26 -2.37
CA VAL A 115 25.03 -6.42 -1.89
C VAL A 115 25.13 -7.56 -2.89
N SER A 116 25.10 -8.80 -2.41
CA SER A 116 25.08 -9.95 -3.31
C SER A 116 23.86 -9.91 -4.23
N PRO A 117 24.04 -9.87 -5.57
CA PRO A 117 22.95 -9.80 -6.54
C PRO A 117 21.92 -10.95 -6.40
N VAL A 118 22.43 -12.16 -6.12
CA VAL A 118 21.58 -13.34 -5.94
C VAL A 118 20.74 -13.22 -4.66
N VAL A 119 21.35 -12.82 -3.56
CA VAL A 119 20.65 -12.67 -2.28
C VAL A 119 19.61 -11.56 -2.34
N LEU A 120 19.91 -10.43 -3.00
CA LEU A 120 18.96 -9.34 -3.19
C LEU A 120 17.79 -9.78 -4.08
N GLY A 121 18.07 -10.44 -5.20
CA GLY A 121 17.04 -10.95 -6.10
C GLY A 121 16.10 -11.96 -5.43
N LEU A 122 16.66 -12.92 -4.68
CA LEU A 122 15.89 -13.93 -3.95
C LEU A 122 15.04 -13.31 -2.82
N SER A 123 15.62 -12.41 -2.03
CA SER A 123 14.90 -11.74 -0.94
C SER A 123 13.74 -10.89 -1.48
N PHE A 124 13.97 -10.16 -2.57
CA PHE A 124 12.94 -9.35 -3.21
C PHE A 124 11.83 -10.22 -3.82
N SER A 125 12.19 -11.27 -4.56
CA SER A 125 11.22 -12.21 -5.16
C SER A 125 10.34 -12.87 -4.09
N SER A 126 10.93 -13.37 -3.01
CA SER A 126 10.20 -13.99 -1.90
C SER A 126 9.27 -12.98 -1.19
N PHE A 127 9.73 -11.75 -0.99
CA PHE A 127 8.91 -10.66 -0.44
C PHE A 127 7.70 -10.36 -1.32
N VAL A 128 7.90 -10.17 -2.63
CA VAL A 128 6.81 -9.86 -3.58
C VAL A 128 5.75 -10.98 -3.57
N PHE A 129 6.18 -12.23 -3.61
CA PHE A 129 5.27 -13.38 -3.58
C PHE A 129 4.50 -13.47 -2.25
N ALA A 130 5.19 -13.34 -1.12
CA ALA A 130 4.60 -13.44 0.20
C ALA A 130 3.62 -12.29 0.48
N GLN A 131 3.98 -11.06 0.08
CA GLN A 131 3.11 -9.89 0.22
C GLN A 131 1.85 -10.03 -0.63
N ALA A 132 1.98 -10.41 -1.90
CA ALA A 132 0.83 -10.65 -2.76
C ALA A 132 -0.10 -11.73 -2.17
N SER A 133 0.47 -12.80 -1.63
CA SER A 133 -0.30 -13.88 -0.98
C SER A 133 -1.07 -13.39 0.25
N ARG A 134 -0.45 -12.56 1.11
CA ARG A 134 -1.14 -11.95 2.26
C ARG A 134 -2.28 -11.02 1.83
N GLU A 135 -2.05 -10.16 0.82
CA GLU A 135 -3.09 -9.25 0.33
C GLU A 135 -4.27 -10.04 -0.29
N TYR A 136 -3.99 -11.16 -0.96
CA TYR A 136 -5.07 -12.05 -1.41
C TYR A 136 -5.88 -12.62 -0.23
N CYS A 137 -5.20 -13.10 0.82
CA CYS A 137 -5.88 -13.59 2.04
C CYS A 137 -6.76 -12.50 2.67
N ARG A 138 -6.27 -11.24 2.72
CA ARG A 138 -7.07 -10.10 3.21
C ARG A 138 -8.34 -9.91 2.37
N THR A 139 -8.19 -9.88 1.06
CA THR A 139 -9.33 -9.72 0.13
C THR A 139 -10.34 -10.84 0.30
N ALA A 140 -9.89 -12.09 0.39
CA ALA A 140 -10.75 -13.25 0.61
C ALA A 140 -11.51 -13.18 1.94
N LEU A 141 -10.85 -12.81 3.03
CA LEU A 141 -11.48 -12.63 4.34
C LEU A 141 -12.49 -11.48 4.34
N PHE A 142 -12.22 -10.38 3.64
CA PHE A 142 -13.20 -9.29 3.47
C PHE A 142 -14.43 -9.73 2.67
N ILE A 143 -14.27 -10.52 1.61
CA ILE A 143 -15.38 -11.10 0.85
C ILE A 143 -16.28 -11.96 1.75
N GLU A 144 -15.70 -12.70 2.68
CA GLU A 144 -16.42 -13.50 3.67
C GLU A 144 -16.90 -12.69 4.89
N SER A 145 -16.78 -11.36 4.83
CA SER A 145 -17.18 -10.45 5.90
C SER A 145 -16.47 -10.68 7.24
N GLN A 146 -15.24 -11.23 7.22
CA GLN A 146 -14.42 -11.53 8.39
C GLN A 146 -13.43 -10.41 8.72
N ALA A 147 -13.90 -9.17 8.85
CA ALA A 147 -13.05 -8.00 9.12
C ALA A 147 -12.18 -8.13 10.40
N VAL A 148 -12.66 -8.82 11.41
CA VAL A 148 -11.89 -9.08 12.64
C VAL A 148 -10.72 -10.05 12.37
N ALA A 149 -10.89 -11.03 11.48
CA ALA A 149 -9.80 -11.94 11.10
C ALA A 149 -8.73 -11.19 10.30
N VAL A 150 -9.12 -10.23 9.43
CA VAL A 150 -8.18 -9.34 8.75
C VAL A 150 -7.37 -8.54 9.76
N ALA A 151 -8.01 -7.85 10.70
CA ALA A 151 -7.32 -7.06 11.71
C ALA A 151 -6.36 -7.91 12.58
N LYS A 152 -6.74 -9.15 12.92
CA LYS A 152 -5.84 -10.08 13.63
C LYS A 152 -4.65 -10.50 12.78
N MET A 153 -4.86 -10.78 11.49
CA MET A 153 -3.79 -11.13 10.54
C MET A 153 -2.79 -9.98 10.41
N ASP A 154 -3.28 -8.76 10.25
CA ASP A 154 -2.42 -7.58 10.12
C ASP A 154 -1.72 -7.25 11.45
N MET A 155 -2.35 -7.51 12.60
CA MET A 155 -1.68 -7.42 13.90
C MET A 155 -0.52 -8.42 14.00
N VAL A 156 -0.70 -9.67 13.58
CA VAL A 156 0.38 -10.68 13.53
C VAL A 156 1.51 -10.20 12.64
N PHE A 157 1.19 -9.68 11.45
CA PHE A 157 2.18 -9.11 10.53
C PHE A 157 2.99 -8.00 11.19
N VAL A 158 2.32 -7.05 11.85
CA VAL A 158 2.95 -5.93 12.56
C VAL A 158 3.85 -6.43 13.69
N LEU A 159 3.35 -7.33 14.54
CA LEU A 159 4.12 -7.85 15.68
C LEU A 159 5.36 -8.61 15.24
N VAL A 160 5.26 -9.48 14.22
CA VAL A 160 6.42 -10.20 13.67
C VAL A 160 7.41 -9.24 13.05
N THR A 161 6.94 -8.22 12.33
CA THR A 161 7.82 -7.22 11.72
C THR A 161 8.56 -6.40 12.79
N ILE A 162 7.87 -5.93 13.84
CA ILE A 162 8.50 -5.16 14.92
C ILE A 162 9.49 -6.03 15.70
N ALA A 163 9.11 -7.26 16.06
CA ALA A 163 9.99 -8.18 16.79
C ALA A 163 11.25 -8.53 15.99
N GLY A 164 11.09 -8.82 14.69
CA GLY A 164 12.22 -9.10 13.80
C GLY A 164 13.10 -7.87 13.56
N ALA A 165 12.52 -6.69 13.39
CA ALA A 165 13.29 -5.44 13.29
C ALA A 165 14.10 -5.19 14.57
N ALA A 166 13.50 -5.37 15.74
CA ALA A 166 14.20 -5.23 17.01
C ALA A 166 15.38 -6.22 17.14
N ALA A 167 15.18 -7.48 16.70
CA ALA A 167 16.25 -8.47 16.67
C ALA A 167 17.40 -8.07 15.75
N PHE A 168 17.11 -7.56 14.54
CA PHE A 168 18.15 -7.06 13.62
C PHE A 168 18.92 -5.86 14.19
N PHE A 169 18.24 -4.95 14.89
CA PHE A 169 18.92 -3.81 15.52
C PHE A 169 19.92 -4.24 16.63
N MET A 170 19.67 -5.37 17.26
CA MET A 170 20.62 -5.95 18.24
C MET A 170 21.87 -6.55 17.61
N VAL A 171 21.77 -7.01 16.35
CA VAL A 171 22.88 -7.64 15.61
C VAL A 171 23.75 -6.60 14.87
N GLY A 172 23.20 -5.43 14.54
CA GLY A 172 23.97 -4.27 14.10
C GLY A 172 24.25 -4.14 12.61
N ASP A 173 23.95 -5.13 11.76
CA ASP A 173 24.15 -5.04 10.31
C ASP A 173 22.82 -5.23 9.56
N ILE A 174 22.25 -4.12 9.07
CA ILE A 174 20.95 -4.10 8.39
C ILE A 174 21.15 -3.75 6.91
N GLY A 175 21.27 -4.76 6.07
CA GLY A 175 21.23 -4.60 4.61
C GLY A 175 19.82 -4.76 4.04
N THR A 176 19.61 -4.24 2.84
CA THR A 176 18.33 -4.34 2.11
C THR A 176 17.75 -5.76 2.01
N PRO A 177 18.56 -6.83 1.75
CA PRO A 177 18.05 -8.19 1.73
C PRO A 177 17.47 -8.66 3.06
N HIS A 178 18.08 -8.28 4.19
CA HIS A 178 17.59 -8.66 5.52
C HIS A 178 16.19 -8.12 5.78
N ILE A 179 15.93 -6.86 5.34
CA ILE A 179 14.62 -6.22 5.47
C ILE A 179 13.57 -7.00 4.65
N PHE A 180 13.88 -7.36 3.39
CA PHE A 180 12.95 -8.12 2.56
C PHE A 180 12.71 -9.53 3.07
N PHE A 181 13.71 -10.23 3.59
CA PHE A 181 13.51 -11.53 4.25
C PHE A 181 12.64 -11.41 5.50
N LEU A 182 12.85 -10.38 6.33
CA LEU A 182 11.98 -10.12 7.48
C LEU A 182 10.52 -9.91 7.05
N LEU A 183 10.29 -9.05 6.06
CA LEU A 183 8.96 -8.81 5.53
C LEU A 183 8.35 -10.07 4.90
N THR A 184 9.17 -10.92 4.27
CA THR A 184 8.74 -12.24 3.76
C THR A 184 8.22 -13.10 4.91
N ILE A 185 9.02 -13.27 5.96
CA ILE A 185 8.65 -14.07 7.13
C ILE A 185 7.36 -13.54 7.76
N ALA A 186 7.28 -12.24 7.96
CA ALA A 186 6.10 -11.60 8.55
C ALA A 186 4.83 -11.83 7.72
N ASN A 187 4.92 -11.69 6.38
CA ASN A 187 3.81 -11.96 5.48
C ASN A 187 3.40 -13.44 5.48
N VAL A 188 4.36 -14.35 5.48
CA VAL A 188 4.11 -15.81 5.50
C VAL A 188 3.46 -16.22 6.81
N VAL A 189 3.99 -15.78 7.95
CA VAL A 189 3.44 -16.13 9.28
C VAL A 189 2.01 -15.58 9.42
N ALA A 190 1.77 -14.34 9.03
CA ALA A 190 0.44 -13.74 9.05
C ALA A 190 -0.54 -14.50 8.14
N SER A 191 -0.14 -14.83 6.91
CA SER A 191 -1.00 -15.55 5.95
C SER A 191 -1.29 -16.97 6.41
N ALA A 192 -0.28 -17.71 6.89
CA ALA A 192 -0.41 -19.11 7.30
C ALA A 192 -1.41 -19.27 8.45
N ALA A 193 -1.40 -18.34 9.41
CA ALA A 193 -2.31 -18.38 10.56
C ALA A 193 -3.80 -18.28 10.16
N PHE A 194 -4.10 -17.66 9.00
CA PHE A 194 -5.48 -17.39 8.56
C PHE A 194 -5.88 -18.06 7.24
N SER A 195 -4.96 -18.73 6.55
CA SER A 195 -5.22 -19.40 5.26
C SER A 195 -6.05 -20.68 5.38
N SER A 196 -6.16 -21.27 6.56
CA SER A 196 -6.89 -22.54 6.78
C SER A 196 -8.34 -22.52 6.27
N THR A 197 -9.00 -21.36 6.30
CA THR A 197 -10.35 -21.16 5.79
C THR A 197 -10.40 -21.31 4.26
N LEU A 198 -9.39 -20.81 3.56
CA LEU A 198 -9.29 -20.90 2.10
C LEU A 198 -9.00 -22.32 1.62
N TRP A 199 -8.19 -23.08 2.38
CA TRP A 199 -7.84 -24.46 2.01
C TRP A 199 -8.99 -25.45 2.20
N ARG A 200 -9.89 -25.23 3.17
CA ARG A 200 -11.03 -26.11 3.44
C ARG A 200 -12.06 -26.15 2.32
N SER A 201 -12.22 -25.06 1.57
CA SER A 201 -13.19 -24.94 0.47
C SER A 201 -12.68 -25.44 -0.87
N THR A 202 -11.40 -25.86 -0.95
CA THR A 202 -10.79 -26.35 -2.18
C THR A 202 -11.10 -27.85 -2.35
N GLY A 203 -12.24 -28.17 -2.97
CA GLY A 203 -12.57 -29.53 -3.39
C GLY A 203 -11.48 -30.10 -4.34
N ARG A 204 -11.23 -31.42 -4.24
CA ARG A 204 -10.14 -32.11 -4.96
C ARG A 204 -10.33 -32.21 -6.49
N ASP A 205 -11.53 -32.00 -7.01
CA ASP A 205 -11.89 -32.31 -8.40
C ASP A 205 -12.23 -31.08 -9.27
N ILE A 206 -11.32 -30.09 -9.31
CA ILE A 206 -11.53 -28.93 -10.19
C ILE A 206 -10.89 -29.20 -11.56
N LYS A 207 -11.69 -29.25 -12.60
CA LYS A 207 -11.23 -29.45 -13.98
C LYS A 207 -10.46 -28.24 -14.49
N TRP A 208 -9.36 -28.45 -15.23
CA TRP A 208 -8.52 -27.39 -15.80
C TRP A 208 -9.32 -26.35 -16.61
N GLY A 209 -10.35 -26.80 -17.35
CA GLY A 209 -11.23 -25.91 -18.11
C GLY A 209 -11.97 -24.87 -17.27
N GLN A 210 -12.23 -25.13 -15.99
CA GLN A 210 -12.83 -24.14 -15.07
C GLN A 210 -11.87 -23.02 -14.70
N TYR A 211 -10.59 -23.33 -14.53
CA TYR A 211 -9.57 -22.28 -14.28
C TYR A 211 -9.43 -21.34 -15.47
N LEU A 212 -9.43 -21.87 -16.71
CA LEU A 212 -9.37 -21.03 -17.91
C LEU A 212 -10.60 -20.16 -18.07
N ALA A 213 -11.79 -20.69 -17.75
CA ALA A 213 -13.02 -19.91 -17.75
C ALA A 213 -12.97 -18.78 -16.70
N ASP A 214 -12.54 -19.09 -15.48
CA ASP A 214 -12.39 -18.09 -14.42
C ASP A 214 -11.37 -17.00 -14.82
N VAL A 215 -10.21 -17.36 -15.40
CA VAL A 215 -9.20 -16.39 -15.90
C VAL A 215 -9.81 -15.46 -16.97
N ASN A 216 -10.55 -15.99 -17.94
CA ASN A 216 -11.17 -15.19 -18.97
C ASN A 216 -12.19 -14.20 -18.40
N VAL A 217 -12.99 -14.63 -17.43
CA VAL A 217 -13.98 -13.78 -16.75
C VAL A 217 -13.27 -12.68 -15.95
N LEU A 218 -12.26 -13.03 -15.16
CA LEU A 218 -11.45 -12.06 -14.40
C LEU A 218 -10.80 -11.04 -15.34
N TRP A 219 -10.14 -11.48 -16.41
CA TRP A 219 -9.49 -10.60 -17.37
C TRP A 219 -10.46 -9.65 -18.09
N SER A 220 -11.61 -10.15 -18.52
CA SER A 220 -12.61 -9.33 -19.23
C SER A 220 -13.10 -8.14 -18.38
N LEU A 221 -13.20 -8.33 -17.06
CA LEU A 221 -13.65 -7.30 -16.12
C LEU A 221 -12.51 -6.35 -15.70
N SER A 222 -11.28 -6.86 -15.63
CA SER A 222 -10.18 -6.18 -14.93
C SER A 222 -9.19 -5.49 -15.85
N ARG A 223 -9.14 -5.81 -17.14
CA ARG A 223 -8.13 -5.29 -18.09
C ARG A 223 -7.97 -3.76 -18.06
N TRP A 224 -9.06 -3.03 -17.95
CA TRP A 224 -9.04 -1.57 -17.87
C TRP A 224 -8.60 -1.06 -16.48
N ALA A 225 -8.97 -1.77 -15.42
CA ALA A 225 -8.53 -1.47 -14.07
C ALA A 225 -7.02 -1.63 -13.92
N VAL A 226 -6.43 -2.65 -14.55
CA VAL A 226 -4.97 -2.86 -14.59
C VAL A 226 -4.24 -1.67 -15.22
N ILE A 227 -4.73 -1.18 -16.37
CA ILE A 227 -4.13 0.00 -17.04
C ILE A 227 -4.21 1.23 -16.13
N GLY A 228 -5.38 1.50 -15.55
CA GLY A 228 -5.57 2.61 -14.61
C GLY A 228 -4.67 2.52 -13.38
N SER A 229 -4.46 1.32 -12.85
CA SER A 229 -3.58 1.09 -11.70
C SER A 229 -2.10 1.31 -12.03
N VAL A 230 -1.64 0.91 -13.21
CA VAL A 230 -0.27 1.19 -13.68
C VAL A 230 -0.05 2.69 -13.81
N VAL A 231 -0.97 3.40 -14.45
CA VAL A 231 -0.88 4.86 -14.61
C VAL A 231 -0.88 5.56 -13.24
N GLY A 232 -1.78 5.15 -12.33
CA GLY A 232 -1.83 5.68 -10.97
C GLY A 232 -0.54 5.39 -10.19
N TRP A 233 0.02 4.18 -10.31
CA TRP A 233 1.28 3.84 -9.66
C TRP A 233 2.45 4.67 -10.22
N LEU A 234 2.55 4.82 -11.54
CA LEU A 234 3.55 5.67 -12.19
C LEU A 234 3.44 7.12 -11.70
N GLY A 235 2.25 7.68 -11.67
CA GLY A 235 2.02 9.05 -11.16
C GLY A 235 2.51 9.26 -9.73
N ASN A 236 2.39 8.24 -8.87
CA ASN A 236 2.76 8.33 -7.46
C ASN A 236 4.21 7.93 -7.15
N ASN A 237 4.86 7.11 -7.99
CA ASN A 237 6.14 6.50 -7.65
C ASN A 237 7.25 6.76 -8.69
N SER A 238 6.96 7.36 -9.85
CA SER A 238 7.95 7.64 -10.90
C SER A 238 9.12 8.48 -10.39
N TYR A 239 8.85 9.43 -9.47
CA TYR A 239 9.89 10.25 -8.87
C TYR A 239 11.00 9.42 -8.20
N LEU A 240 10.69 8.24 -7.62
CA LEU A 240 11.68 7.35 -7.01
C LEU A 240 12.73 6.87 -8.01
N TYR A 241 12.28 6.55 -9.21
CA TYR A 241 13.15 6.01 -10.26
C TYR A 241 13.89 7.12 -10.99
N PHE A 242 13.23 8.23 -11.31
CA PHE A 242 13.90 9.39 -11.93
C PHE A 242 14.93 10.01 -10.99
N SER A 243 14.59 10.25 -9.72
CA SER A 243 15.52 10.81 -8.74
C SER A 243 16.70 9.86 -8.49
N GLY A 244 16.43 8.55 -8.37
CA GLY A 244 17.48 7.55 -8.20
C GLY A 244 18.40 7.44 -9.41
N ALA A 245 17.87 7.54 -10.65
CA ALA A 245 18.65 7.48 -11.86
C ALA A 245 19.50 8.76 -12.10
N ILE A 246 18.98 9.94 -11.76
CA ILE A 246 19.63 11.23 -12.02
C ILE A 246 20.59 11.61 -10.88
N ALA A 247 20.16 11.47 -9.63
CA ALA A 247 20.88 11.95 -8.44
C ALA A 247 21.45 10.82 -7.57
N GLY A 248 21.17 9.56 -7.91
CA GLY A 248 21.62 8.38 -7.17
C GLY A 248 20.76 8.03 -5.95
N VAL A 249 20.98 6.83 -5.41
CA VAL A 249 20.19 6.26 -4.31
C VAL A 249 20.35 7.03 -2.98
N VAL A 250 21.48 7.72 -2.78
CA VAL A 250 21.74 8.53 -1.58
C VAL A 250 20.85 9.77 -1.58
N ALA A 251 20.77 10.50 -2.69
CA ALA A 251 19.90 11.66 -2.80
C ALA A 251 18.41 11.25 -2.72
N LEU A 252 18.08 10.08 -3.25
CA LEU A 252 16.75 9.51 -3.11
C LEU A 252 16.42 9.23 -1.64
N ALA A 253 17.37 8.77 -0.83
CA ALA A 253 17.16 8.58 0.60
C ALA A 253 16.81 9.89 1.30
N ASP A 254 17.48 11.00 0.98
CA ASP A 254 17.19 12.33 1.53
C ASP A 254 15.76 12.78 1.12
N LEU A 255 15.41 12.61 -0.16
CA LEU A 255 14.09 12.94 -0.69
C LEU A 255 12.96 12.15 0.01
N ASN A 256 13.17 10.85 0.21
CA ASN A 256 12.19 10.01 0.90
C ASN A 256 12.15 10.25 2.41
N ALA A 257 13.27 10.56 3.04
CA ALA A 257 13.31 10.91 4.45
C ALA A 257 12.47 12.18 4.72
N ALA A 258 12.61 13.19 3.85
CA ALA A 258 11.77 14.39 3.92
C ALA A 258 10.28 14.08 3.71
N ARG A 259 9.95 13.24 2.70
CA ARG A 259 8.58 12.81 2.43
C ARG A 259 7.96 12.04 3.60
N LEU A 260 8.73 11.19 4.25
CA LEU A 260 8.26 10.35 5.36
C LEU A 260 7.75 11.20 6.52
N LEU A 261 8.39 12.33 6.81
CA LEU A 261 7.94 13.26 7.83
C LEU A 261 6.56 13.86 7.54
N LEU A 262 6.15 13.90 6.29
CA LEU A 262 4.85 14.43 5.87
C LEU A 262 3.78 13.33 5.70
N MET A 263 4.08 12.07 6.00
CA MET A 263 3.11 10.96 5.93
C MET A 263 1.86 11.17 6.80
N PRO A 264 1.89 11.82 7.97
CA PRO A 264 0.67 12.12 8.71
C PRO A 264 -0.36 12.93 7.91
N ILE A 265 0.07 13.82 7.01
CA ILE A 265 -0.82 14.54 6.09
C ILE A 265 -1.59 13.56 5.19
N VAL A 266 -0.89 12.56 4.64
CA VAL A 266 -1.49 11.52 3.79
C VAL A 266 -2.50 10.69 4.57
N ILE A 267 -2.16 10.29 5.80
CA ILE A 267 -3.04 9.49 6.67
C ILE A 267 -4.35 10.24 6.97
N VAL A 268 -4.25 11.53 7.33
CA VAL A 268 -5.43 12.38 7.57
C VAL A 268 -6.27 12.53 6.29
N GLY A 269 -5.62 12.71 5.12
CA GLY A 269 -6.29 12.77 3.82
C GLY A 269 -7.07 11.48 3.50
N MET A 270 -6.50 10.32 3.77
CA MET A 270 -7.15 9.01 3.57
C MET A 270 -8.35 8.84 4.52
N ALA A 271 -8.20 9.18 5.79
CA ALA A 271 -9.28 9.14 6.77
C ALA A 271 -10.44 10.06 6.36
N TRP A 272 -10.13 11.28 5.92
CA TRP A 272 -11.13 12.22 5.40
C TRP A 272 -11.87 11.64 4.19
N THR A 273 -11.16 11.06 3.22
CA THR A 273 -11.75 10.47 2.00
C THR A 273 -12.78 9.40 2.34
N THR A 274 -12.48 8.56 3.33
CA THR A 274 -13.38 7.48 3.77
C THR A 274 -14.70 8.02 4.32
N LEU A 275 -14.68 9.17 4.99
CA LEU A 275 -15.86 9.82 5.57
C LEU A 275 -16.58 10.73 4.56
N ALA A 276 -15.81 11.44 3.73
CA ALA A 276 -16.35 12.44 2.82
C ALA A 276 -17.14 11.83 1.65
N ARG A 277 -16.67 10.71 1.10
CA ARG A 277 -17.30 10.08 -0.06
C ARG A 277 -18.77 9.68 0.16
N PRO A 278 -19.16 8.99 1.24
CA PRO A 278 -20.57 8.71 1.52
C PRO A 278 -21.38 9.98 1.78
N ALA A 279 -20.82 10.96 2.52
CA ALA A 279 -21.49 12.20 2.83
C ALA A 279 -21.78 13.03 1.57
N MET A 280 -20.81 13.13 0.64
CA MET A 280 -21.02 13.77 -0.67
C MET A 280 -22.08 13.05 -1.49
N GLY A 281 -22.05 11.70 -1.51
CA GLY A 281 -23.04 10.87 -2.21
C GLY A 281 -24.46 11.13 -1.72
N GLU A 282 -24.66 11.23 -0.40
CA GLU A 282 -25.97 11.57 0.19
C GLU A 282 -26.42 12.99 -0.20
N MET A 283 -25.49 13.97 -0.21
CA MET A 283 -25.82 15.35 -0.60
C MET A 283 -26.21 15.44 -2.08
N ILE A 284 -25.53 14.68 -2.95
CA ILE A 284 -25.86 14.60 -4.38
C ILE A 284 -27.22 13.93 -4.58
N ALA A 285 -27.45 12.77 -3.97
CA ALA A 285 -28.72 12.04 -4.08
C ALA A 285 -29.94 12.88 -3.62
N ASN A 286 -29.74 13.73 -2.61
CA ASN A 286 -30.77 14.64 -2.10
C ASN A 286 -30.79 16.01 -2.79
N SER A 287 -30.07 16.20 -3.90
CA SER A 287 -29.99 17.48 -4.66
C SER A 287 -29.57 18.70 -3.81
N LYS A 288 -28.80 18.48 -2.73
CA LYS A 288 -28.36 19.53 -1.81
C LYS A 288 -27.06 20.19 -2.29
N ILE A 289 -27.05 20.72 -3.54
CA ILE A 289 -25.85 21.24 -4.20
C ILE A 289 -25.17 22.38 -3.42
N HIS A 290 -25.95 23.28 -2.81
CA HIS A 290 -25.37 24.36 -2.01
C HIS A 290 -24.60 23.82 -0.78
N LYS A 291 -25.15 22.80 -0.08
CA LYS A 291 -24.48 22.16 1.05
C LYS A 291 -23.23 21.40 0.60
N LEU A 292 -23.30 20.74 -0.54
CA LEU A 292 -22.15 20.05 -1.15
C LEU A 292 -21.00 21.03 -1.44
N ARG A 293 -21.29 22.17 -2.08
CA ARG A 293 -20.28 23.21 -2.35
C ARG A 293 -19.65 23.75 -1.05
N GLN A 294 -20.46 24.03 -0.03
CA GLN A 294 -19.95 24.44 1.28
C GLN A 294 -19.10 23.34 1.95
N PHE A 295 -19.52 22.08 1.85
CA PHE A 295 -18.79 20.95 2.40
C PHE A 295 -17.42 20.82 1.73
N VAL A 296 -17.35 20.86 0.39
CA VAL A 296 -16.10 20.80 -0.38
C VAL A 296 -15.17 21.95 0.04
N LEU A 297 -15.66 23.18 0.04
CA LEU A 297 -14.84 24.35 0.41
C LEU A 297 -14.33 24.27 1.85
N LYS A 298 -15.21 23.95 2.81
CA LYS A 298 -14.83 23.80 4.22
C LYS A 298 -13.84 22.65 4.44
N SER A 299 -14.02 21.54 3.73
CA SER A 299 -13.09 20.42 3.78
C SER A 299 -11.71 20.80 3.25
N THR A 300 -11.65 21.47 2.09
CA THR A 300 -10.38 21.95 1.54
C THR A 300 -9.69 22.89 2.51
N LEU A 301 -10.39 23.90 3.03
CA LEU A 301 -9.83 24.84 3.99
C LEU A 301 -9.36 24.15 5.29
N ALA A 302 -10.13 23.20 5.82
CA ALA A 302 -9.76 22.46 7.03
C ALA A 302 -8.51 21.62 6.80
N MET A 303 -8.42 20.94 5.66
CA MET A 303 -7.28 20.11 5.30
C MET A 303 -6.01 20.95 5.08
N GLU A 304 -6.12 22.08 4.37
CA GLU A 304 -4.99 23.00 4.18
C GLU A 304 -4.56 23.67 5.49
N SER A 305 -5.51 24.03 6.35
CA SER A 305 -5.19 24.53 7.69
C SER A 305 -4.44 23.49 8.51
N PHE A 306 -4.86 22.21 8.44
CA PHE A 306 -4.14 21.12 9.07
C PHE A 306 -2.73 20.99 8.51
N ASN A 307 -2.54 21.03 7.19
CA ASN A 307 -1.24 20.97 6.53
C ASN A 307 -0.31 22.08 7.04
N LEU A 308 -0.81 23.33 7.12
CA LEU A 308 -0.03 24.47 7.60
C LEU A 308 0.34 24.34 9.10
N ILE A 309 -0.61 23.95 9.94
CA ILE A 309 -0.36 23.74 11.38
C ILE A 309 0.64 22.62 11.59
N TYR A 310 0.46 21.49 10.86
CA TYR A 310 1.37 20.37 10.94
C TYR A 310 2.79 20.75 10.51
N LEU A 311 2.92 21.47 9.39
CA LEU A 311 4.21 21.94 8.89
C LEU A 311 4.88 22.90 9.87
N GLY A 312 4.12 23.85 10.42
CA GLY A 312 4.63 24.76 11.46
C GLY A 312 5.15 24.00 12.69
N GLY A 313 4.36 23.02 13.18
CA GLY A 313 4.78 22.14 14.28
C GLY A 313 6.01 21.30 13.93
N LEU A 314 6.06 20.78 12.70
CA LEU A 314 7.22 20.01 12.21
C LEU A 314 8.50 20.86 12.23
N PHE A 315 8.45 22.11 11.78
CA PHE A 315 9.62 23.01 11.81
C PHE A 315 10.05 23.38 13.22
N VAL A 316 9.13 23.48 14.18
CA VAL A 316 9.48 23.68 15.60
C VAL A 316 10.23 22.46 16.16
N VAL A 317 9.81 21.25 15.78
CA VAL A 317 10.42 20.00 16.26
C VAL A 317 11.64 19.58 15.40
N TYR A 318 11.83 20.19 14.23
CA TYR A 318 12.86 19.80 13.26
C TYR A 318 14.29 19.75 13.83
N PRO A 319 14.77 20.73 14.64
CA PRO A 319 16.12 20.65 15.24
C PRO A 319 16.28 19.42 16.12
N TRP A 320 15.25 19.05 16.87
CA TRP A 320 15.25 17.85 17.70
C TRP A 320 15.25 16.57 16.84
N LEU A 321 14.48 16.54 15.75
CA LEU A 321 14.45 15.42 14.79
C LEU A 321 15.82 15.20 14.14
N ILE A 322 16.50 16.26 13.72
CA ILE A 322 17.84 16.16 13.15
C ILE A 322 18.81 15.58 14.19
N ALA A 323 18.80 16.09 15.42
CA ALA A 323 19.72 15.64 16.46
C ALA A 323 19.51 14.17 16.87
N HIS A 324 18.25 13.70 16.98
CA HIS A 324 17.94 12.40 17.59
C HIS A 324 17.56 11.31 16.59
N LEU A 325 16.94 11.69 15.47
CA LEU A 325 16.42 10.73 14.47
C LEU A 325 17.33 10.62 13.25
N PHE A 326 17.66 11.74 12.62
CA PHE A 326 18.42 11.75 11.38
C PHE A 326 19.92 11.63 11.61
N GLY A 327 20.44 12.27 12.67
CA GLY A 327 21.87 12.36 12.97
C GLY A 327 22.62 13.13 11.87
N GLU A 328 23.94 13.05 11.89
CA GLU A 328 24.81 13.76 10.93
C GLU A 328 24.68 13.23 9.48
N LYS A 329 24.10 12.03 9.30
CA LYS A 329 23.98 11.39 7.98
C LYS A 329 23.16 12.20 6.97
N TYR A 330 22.05 12.83 7.41
CA TYR A 330 21.10 13.47 6.51
C TYR A 330 21.35 14.97 6.30
N GLY A 331 22.16 15.60 7.13
CA GLY A 331 22.38 17.04 7.05
C GLY A 331 21.08 17.85 7.10
N ASP A 332 21.05 18.99 6.41
CA ASP A 332 19.85 19.82 6.33
C ASP A 332 18.96 19.44 5.14
N ILE A 333 17.83 18.79 5.42
CA ILE A 333 16.81 18.43 4.43
C ILE A 333 15.57 19.34 4.47
N SER A 334 15.66 20.50 5.14
CA SER A 334 14.53 21.44 5.30
C SER A 334 13.94 21.89 3.97
N ASN A 335 14.77 22.16 2.97
CA ASN A 335 14.32 22.54 1.63
C ASN A 335 13.52 21.41 0.95
N LEU A 336 13.92 20.15 1.15
CA LEU A 336 13.18 19.00 0.62
C LEU A 336 11.80 18.84 1.33
N ILE A 337 11.74 19.11 2.63
CA ILE A 337 10.49 19.13 3.39
C ILE A 337 9.55 20.21 2.84
N LEU A 338 10.05 21.42 2.56
CA LEU A 338 9.25 22.50 1.98
C LEU A 338 8.74 22.15 0.59
N LEU A 339 9.56 21.55 -0.27
CA LEU A 339 9.14 21.11 -1.60
C LEU A 339 8.02 20.06 -1.51
N TRP A 340 8.17 19.08 -0.63
CA TRP A 340 7.13 18.09 -0.39
C TRP A 340 5.86 18.71 0.23
N ALA A 341 6.00 19.68 1.12
CA ALA A 341 4.85 20.39 1.69
C ALA A 341 4.04 21.13 0.62
N CYS A 342 4.71 21.82 -0.32
CA CYS A 342 4.05 22.43 -1.47
C CYS A 342 3.33 21.39 -2.34
N TYR A 343 3.99 20.26 -2.61
CA TYR A 343 3.36 19.16 -3.34
C TYR A 343 2.12 18.64 -2.62
N PHE A 344 2.20 18.39 -1.31
CA PHE A 344 1.07 17.87 -0.53
C PHE A 344 -0.08 18.86 -0.42
N ALA A 345 0.17 20.17 -0.34
CA ALA A 345 -0.87 21.17 -0.38
C ALA A 345 -1.66 21.10 -1.70
N VAL A 346 -0.97 21.15 -2.84
CA VAL A 346 -1.62 21.01 -4.15
C VAL A 346 -2.36 19.68 -4.27
N ASN A 347 -1.72 18.58 -3.83
CA ASN A 347 -2.30 17.24 -3.90
C ASN A 347 -3.53 17.07 -3.00
N THR A 348 -3.57 17.73 -1.84
CA THR A 348 -4.73 17.73 -0.94
C THR A 348 -5.93 18.41 -1.59
N ALA A 349 -5.75 19.60 -2.17
CA ALA A 349 -6.79 20.32 -2.90
C ALA A 349 -7.29 19.49 -4.11
N ARG A 350 -6.37 18.88 -4.87
CA ARG A 350 -6.70 17.96 -5.97
C ARG A 350 -7.52 16.77 -5.49
N ASN A 351 -7.13 16.13 -4.38
CA ASN A 351 -7.84 14.96 -3.85
C ASN A 351 -9.28 15.26 -3.48
N VAL A 352 -9.56 16.41 -2.87
CA VAL A 352 -10.94 16.82 -2.55
C VAL A 352 -11.77 16.93 -3.83
N SER A 353 -11.23 17.55 -4.88
CA SER A 353 -11.87 17.66 -6.19
C SER A 353 -12.06 16.30 -6.86
N THR A 354 -11.04 15.45 -6.81
CA THR A 354 -11.08 14.08 -7.37
C THR A 354 -12.18 13.24 -6.72
N ILE A 355 -12.31 13.27 -5.40
CA ILE A 355 -13.37 12.54 -4.68
C ILE A 355 -14.75 13.04 -5.06
N LEU A 356 -14.91 14.35 -5.27
CA LEU A 356 -16.16 14.91 -5.76
C LEU A 356 -16.53 14.37 -7.14
N LEU A 357 -15.59 14.37 -8.10
CA LEU A 357 -15.79 13.85 -9.46
C LEU A 357 -16.11 12.35 -9.46
N ILE A 358 -15.39 11.57 -8.65
CA ILE A 358 -15.68 10.13 -8.47
C ILE A 358 -17.10 9.93 -7.94
N THR A 359 -17.53 10.75 -6.98
CA THR A 359 -18.87 10.63 -6.38
C THR A 359 -19.98 10.99 -7.36
N TYR A 360 -19.70 11.89 -8.30
CA TYR A 360 -20.61 12.20 -9.43
C TYR A 360 -20.60 11.12 -10.53
N GLY A 361 -19.64 10.16 -10.49
CA GLY A 361 -19.48 9.15 -11.54
C GLY A 361 -18.86 9.67 -12.84
N ILE A 362 -18.20 10.84 -12.78
CA ILE A 362 -17.58 11.51 -13.93
C ILE A 362 -16.16 10.97 -14.12
N PHE A 363 -16.07 9.68 -14.51
CA PHE A 363 -14.77 9.00 -14.63
C PHE A 363 -13.97 9.39 -15.87
N ARG A 364 -14.63 9.88 -16.92
CA ARG A 364 -13.98 10.25 -18.18
C ARG A 364 -13.07 11.46 -18.00
N GLU A 365 -13.54 12.46 -17.27
CA GLU A 365 -12.80 13.69 -16.98
C GLU A 365 -11.62 13.43 -16.04
N LEU A 366 -11.75 12.46 -15.14
CA LEU A 366 -10.66 12.03 -14.27
C LEU A 366 -9.49 11.38 -15.03
N PHE A 367 -9.74 10.78 -16.19
CA PHE A 367 -8.69 10.18 -17.00
C PHE A 367 -7.76 11.23 -17.64
N TRP A 368 -8.22 12.48 -17.78
CA TRP A 368 -7.47 13.57 -18.39
C TRP A 368 -6.81 14.53 -17.37
N GLN A 369 -6.97 14.29 -16.07
CA GLN A 369 -6.29 15.01 -14.98
C GLN A 369 -5.01 14.33 -14.51
#